data_12cd92c20e15542742237f4473019d72
#
_entry.id   12cd92c20e15542742237f4473019d72
#
_cell.length_a   1.000
_cell.length_b   1.000
_cell.length_c   1.000
_cell.angle_alpha   90.00
_cell.angle_beta   90.00
_cell.angle_gamma   90.00
#
_symmetry.space_group_name_H-M   'P 1'
#
loop_
_entity.id
_entity.type
_entity.pdbx_description
1 polymer ?
#
loop_
_entity_poly.entity_id
_entity_poly.type
_entity_poly.pdbx_seq_one_letter_code
_entity_poly.pdbx_strand_id
1 'polypeptide(L)'
;MQSYYDITNPDAAYEWLYSVLDMKRGDFISDYVLESRNDFDTFFERHLKEAERLDIDQLELMAIHVTTNGAGCAEIKKNGLRDLKKVLQEKSELSTFLREKNIWFDIPSKTMYFNGKAFDIDYQKYTNLDRADRKNQALYKIGHRIFYDHQVNGFLFSRDVYDYGTIHEAPEFLLTLSEFGRDTVGI
;
A
#
# COMPACT_ATOMS: atom_id res chain seq x y z
N MET A 1 -10.35 -4.53 -26.85
CA MET A 1 -11.33 -4.54 -25.75
C MET A 1 -10.51 -4.18 -24.51
N GLN A 2 -10.83 -3.09 -23.83
CA GLN A 2 -10.10 -2.72 -22.62
C GLN A 2 -10.42 -3.78 -21.57
N SER A 3 -9.47 -4.63 -21.22
CA SER A 3 -9.68 -5.66 -20.21
C SER A 3 -9.20 -5.13 -18.88
N TYR A 4 -10.14 -4.80 -18.01
CA TYR A 4 -9.81 -4.48 -16.64
C TYR A 4 -10.46 -5.51 -15.69
N TYR A 5 -9.77 -5.77 -14.60
CA TYR A 5 -10.23 -6.64 -13.55
C TYR A 5 -10.90 -5.83 -12.45
N ASP A 6 -12.20 -6.00 -12.27
CA ASP A 6 -12.99 -5.30 -11.23
C ASP A 6 -13.21 -6.20 -10.03
N ILE A 7 -12.42 -5.98 -8.98
CA ILE A 7 -12.53 -6.71 -7.71
C ILE A 7 -13.80 -6.39 -6.91
N THR A 8 -14.44 -5.26 -7.19
CA THR A 8 -15.65 -4.85 -6.47
C THR A 8 -16.88 -5.61 -6.95
N ASN A 9 -16.76 -6.28 -8.08
CA ASN A 9 -17.80 -7.10 -8.68
C ASN A 9 -17.27 -8.52 -8.94
N PRO A 10 -17.51 -9.49 -8.03
CA PRO A 10 -17.04 -10.86 -8.20
C PRO A 10 -17.46 -11.52 -9.50
N ASP A 11 -18.69 -11.27 -9.96
CA ASP A 11 -19.18 -11.85 -11.20
C ASP A 11 -18.41 -11.30 -12.41
N ALA A 12 -18.15 -9.98 -12.44
CA ALA A 12 -17.32 -9.39 -13.50
C ALA A 12 -15.87 -9.90 -13.47
N ALA A 13 -15.32 -10.16 -12.28
CA ALA A 13 -14.00 -10.75 -12.13
C ALA A 13 -13.93 -12.17 -12.70
N TYR A 14 -14.94 -12.99 -12.44
CA TYR A 14 -15.04 -14.34 -13.04
C TYR A 14 -15.22 -14.28 -14.54
N GLU A 15 -16.10 -13.44 -15.07
CA GLU A 15 -16.30 -13.26 -16.49
C GLU A 15 -15.02 -12.80 -17.20
N TRP A 16 -14.26 -11.89 -16.57
CA TRP A 16 -12.94 -11.51 -17.07
C TRP A 16 -11.97 -12.70 -17.12
N LEU A 17 -11.89 -13.50 -16.04
CA LEU A 17 -11.03 -14.69 -15.98
C LEU A 17 -11.42 -15.70 -17.06
N TYR A 18 -12.71 -15.96 -17.25
CA TYR A 18 -13.17 -16.87 -18.30
C TYR A 18 -12.80 -16.36 -19.70
N SER A 19 -12.88 -15.06 -19.91
CA SER A 19 -12.46 -14.43 -21.16
C SER A 19 -10.96 -14.58 -21.43
N VAL A 20 -10.12 -14.41 -20.39
CA VAL A 20 -8.66 -14.57 -20.51
C VAL A 20 -8.29 -16.02 -20.82
N LEU A 21 -8.93 -16.97 -20.17
CA LEU A 21 -8.65 -18.39 -20.33
C LEU A 21 -9.41 -19.03 -21.50
N ASP A 22 -10.22 -18.26 -22.25
CA ASP A 22 -11.07 -18.74 -23.35
C ASP A 22 -11.94 -19.93 -22.93
N MET A 23 -12.57 -19.84 -21.75
CA MET A 23 -13.36 -20.92 -21.16
C MET A 23 -14.73 -20.43 -20.69
N LYS A 24 -15.65 -21.37 -20.49
CA LYS A 24 -16.96 -21.10 -19.90
C LYS A 24 -16.96 -21.43 -18.40
N ARG A 25 -17.90 -20.85 -17.66
CA ARG A 25 -18.06 -21.13 -16.24
C ARG A 25 -18.13 -22.62 -15.89
N GLY A 26 -18.85 -23.41 -16.69
CA GLY A 26 -18.96 -24.85 -16.47
C GLY A 26 -17.63 -25.57 -16.64
N ASP A 27 -16.85 -25.17 -17.63
CA ASP A 27 -15.53 -25.73 -17.91
C ASP A 27 -14.55 -25.36 -16.79
N PHE A 28 -14.59 -24.10 -16.28
CA PHE A 28 -13.80 -23.69 -15.14
C PHE A 28 -14.09 -24.52 -13.89
N ILE A 29 -15.37 -24.75 -13.57
CA ILE A 29 -15.74 -25.58 -12.42
C ILE A 29 -15.24 -27.01 -12.58
N SER A 30 -15.41 -27.59 -13.77
CA SER A 30 -14.92 -28.94 -14.07
C SER A 30 -13.40 -29.03 -13.93
N ASP A 31 -12.68 -28.11 -14.52
CA ASP A 31 -11.23 -28.17 -14.60
C ASP A 31 -10.56 -27.75 -13.28
N TYR A 32 -10.97 -26.64 -12.67
CA TYR A 32 -10.38 -26.18 -11.41
C TYR A 32 -10.80 -27.04 -10.21
N VAL A 33 -12.11 -27.30 -10.08
CA VAL A 33 -12.62 -27.99 -8.88
C VAL A 33 -12.43 -29.49 -8.95
N LEU A 34 -12.78 -30.12 -10.10
CA LEU A 34 -12.79 -31.56 -10.19
C LEU A 34 -11.45 -32.13 -10.65
N GLU A 35 -10.88 -31.59 -11.71
CA GLU A 35 -9.65 -32.16 -12.28
C GLU A 35 -8.39 -31.65 -11.59
N SER A 36 -8.32 -30.36 -11.28
CA SER A 36 -7.19 -29.77 -10.55
C SER A 36 -7.36 -29.82 -9.03
N ARG A 37 -8.48 -30.32 -8.50
CA ARG A 37 -8.76 -30.51 -7.07
C ARG A 37 -8.58 -29.24 -6.25
N ASN A 38 -8.96 -28.08 -6.79
CA ASN A 38 -8.75 -26.75 -6.22
C ASN A 38 -7.25 -26.37 -6.04
N ASP A 39 -6.34 -27.04 -6.73
CA ASP A 39 -4.94 -26.66 -6.77
C ASP A 39 -4.72 -25.69 -7.91
N PHE A 40 -4.33 -24.44 -7.55
CA PHE A 40 -4.19 -23.35 -8.50
C PHE A 40 -3.02 -23.59 -9.48
N ASP A 41 -1.91 -24.11 -8.98
CA ASP A 41 -0.71 -24.30 -9.80
C ASP A 41 -0.98 -25.36 -10.87
N THR A 42 -1.58 -26.49 -10.47
CA THR A 42 -2.00 -27.54 -11.41
C THR A 42 -3.00 -27.02 -12.46
N PHE A 43 -3.98 -26.21 -12.04
CA PHE A 43 -4.93 -25.59 -12.96
C PHE A 43 -4.24 -24.60 -13.90
N PHE A 44 -3.37 -23.74 -13.38
CA PHE A 44 -2.69 -22.73 -14.14
C PHE A 44 -1.73 -23.33 -15.19
N GLU A 45 -0.99 -24.37 -14.83
CA GLU A 45 -0.10 -25.09 -15.75
C GLU A 45 -0.84 -25.63 -16.99
N ARG A 46 -2.10 -26.03 -16.83
CA ARG A 46 -2.94 -26.52 -17.94
C ARG A 46 -3.39 -25.42 -18.88
N HIS A 47 -3.44 -24.17 -18.40
CA HIS A 47 -3.93 -23.00 -19.14
C HIS A 47 -2.83 -21.96 -19.45
N LEU A 48 -1.55 -22.35 -19.35
CA LEU A 48 -0.43 -21.44 -19.60
C LEU A 48 -0.49 -20.77 -20.96
N LYS A 49 -0.89 -21.51 -22.01
CA LYS A 49 -0.96 -20.98 -23.38
C LYS A 49 -2.01 -19.88 -23.52
N GLU A 50 -3.11 -20.02 -22.83
CA GLU A 50 -4.18 -19.02 -22.79
C GLU A 50 -3.72 -17.81 -21.98
N ALA A 51 -3.11 -18.03 -20.82
CA ALA A 51 -2.57 -16.99 -19.96
C ALA A 51 -1.44 -16.20 -20.63
N GLU A 52 -0.57 -16.84 -21.42
CA GLU A 52 0.50 -16.18 -22.18
C GLU A 52 0.00 -15.20 -23.26
N ARG A 53 -1.26 -15.29 -23.65
CA ARG A 53 -1.87 -14.33 -24.59
C ARG A 53 -2.28 -13.02 -23.91
N LEU A 54 -2.27 -12.97 -22.57
CA LEU A 54 -2.58 -11.78 -21.83
C LEU A 54 -1.44 -10.77 -21.95
N ASP A 55 -1.74 -9.64 -22.55
CA ASP A 55 -0.81 -8.51 -22.59
C ASP A 55 -0.80 -7.82 -21.22
N ILE A 56 0.19 -8.16 -20.40
CA ILE A 56 0.33 -7.65 -19.03
C ILE A 56 0.51 -6.14 -19.03
N ASP A 57 1.13 -5.57 -20.06
CA ASP A 57 1.37 -4.12 -20.16
C ASP A 57 0.09 -3.33 -20.42
N GLN A 58 -0.96 -4.01 -20.94
CA GLN A 58 -2.29 -3.44 -21.18
C GLN A 58 -3.32 -3.83 -20.11
N LEU A 59 -2.90 -4.58 -19.10
CA LEU A 59 -3.80 -5.03 -18.04
C LEU A 59 -4.05 -3.92 -17.03
N GLU A 60 -5.31 -3.49 -16.93
CA GLU A 60 -5.76 -2.60 -15.87
C GLU A 60 -6.36 -3.42 -14.71
N LEU A 61 -5.76 -3.33 -13.54
CA LEU A 61 -6.25 -3.98 -12.33
C LEU A 61 -6.92 -2.94 -11.42
N MET A 62 -8.16 -3.21 -11.06
CA MET A 62 -8.80 -2.48 -9.97
C MET A 62 -8.37 -3.12 -8.66
N ALA A 63 -7.79 -2.32 -7.78
CA ALA A 63 -7.40 -2.73 -6.45
C ALA A 63 -8.03 -1.80 -5.41
N ILE A 64 -8.37 -2.36 -4.25
CA ILE A 64 -8.86 -1.57 -3.12
C ILE A 64 -7.66 -1.13 -2.31
N HIS A 65 -7.53 0.19 -2.11
CA HIS A 65 -6.54 0.78 -1.23
C HIS A 65 -7.25 1.45 -0.05
N VAL A 66 -6.90 1.02 1.16
CA VAL A 66 -7.41 1.62 2.38
C VAL A 66 -6.48 2.74 2.81
N THR A 67 -6.99 3.95 2.89
CA THR A 67 -6.23 5.12 3.31
C THR A 67 -7.08 6.06 4.15
N THR A 68 -6.43 6.78 5.03
CA THR A 68 -7.05 7.93 5.69
C THR A 68 -6.76 9.19 4.88
N ASN A 69 -7.73 10.04 4.73
CA ASN A 69 -7.56 11.31 4.03
C ASN A 69 -8.47 12.39 4.63
N GLY A 70 -8.08 13.65 4.39
CA GLY A 70 -8.93 14.80 4.66
C GLY A 70 -9.74 15.23 3.43
N ALA A 71 -10.56 16.27 3.57
CA ALA A 71 -11.22 16.98 2.48
C ALA A 71 -11.90 16.09 1.42
N GLY A 72 -12.46 14.94 1.80
CA GLY A 72 -13.19 14.05 0.88
C GLY A 72 -12.33 13.50 -0.27
N CYS A 73 -11.09 13.15 -0.02
CA CYS A 73 -10.13 12.63 -1.00
C CYS A 73 -9.76 13.61 -2.13
N ALA A 74 -9.89 14.93 -1.92
CA ALA A 74 -9.68 15.91 -2.98
C ALA A 74 -8.29 15.80 -3.61
N GLU A 75 -7.24 15.62 -2.81
CA GLU A 75 -5.87 15.47 -3.31
C GLU A 75 -5.70 14.17 -4.11
N ILE A 76 -6.25 13.06 -3.62
CA ILE A 76 -6.18 11.77 -4.31
C ILE A 76 -6.93 11.81 -5.65
N LYS A 77 -8.10 12.45 -5.68
CA LYS A 77 -8.88 12.64 -6.92
C LYS A 77 -8.12 13.45 -7.96
N LYS A 78 -7.35 14.44 -7.52
CA LYS A 78 -6.58 15.33 -8.40
C LYS A 78 -5.27 14.71 -8.88
N ASN A 79 -4.53 14.07 -8.00
CA ASN A 79 -3.14 13.67 -8.22
C ASN A 79 -2.93 12.15 -8.28
N GLY A 80 -3.99 11.36 -8.06
CA GLY A 80 -3.89 9.92 -7.86
C GLY A 80 -3.29 9.53 -6.50
N LEU A 81 -3.17 8.24 -6.27
CA LEU A 81 -2.43 7.71 -5.12
C LEU A 81 -0.93 7.88 -5.36
N ARG A 82 -0.24 8.44 -4.39
CA ARG A 82 1.20 8.63 -4.42
C ARG A 82 1.83 7.94 -3.21
N ASP A 83 3.02 7.39 -3.41
CA ASP A 83 3.80 6.83 -2.32
C ASP A 83 4.17 7.90 -1.27
N LEU A 84 4.40 7.44 -0.04
CA LEU A 84 4.69 8.33 1.09
C LEU A 84 5.91 9.23 0.83
N LYS A 85 6.93 8.70 0.16
CA LYS A 85 8.16 9.42 -0.15
C LYS A 85 7.89 10.64 -1.05
N LYS A 86 7.11 10.44 -2.13
CA LYS A 86 6.66 11.54 -3.01
C LYS A 86 5.81 12.56 -2.27
N VAL A 87 4.85 12.08 -1.47
CA VAL A 87 3.96 12.95 -0.70
C VAL A 87 4.72 13.84 0.28
N LEU A 88 5.82 13.36 0.87
CA LEU A 88 6.65 14.15 1.78
C LEU A 88 7.60 15.10 1.06
N GLN A 89 8.04 14.78 -0.17
CA GLN A 89 8.92 15.62 -0.97
C GLN A 89 8.18 16.77 -1.66
N GLU A 90 6.97 16.51 -2.10
CA GLU A 90 6.17 17.45 -2.87
C GLU A 90 5.25 18.26 -1.97
N LYS A 91 4.67 19.34 -2.54
CA LYS A 91 3.60 20.05 -1.85
C LYS A 91 2.32 19.21 -1.86
N SER A 92 1.96 18.69 -0.71
CA SER A 92 0.78 17.86 -0.47
C SER A 92 0.01 18.32 0.76
N GLU A 93 -1.21 17.81 0.97
CA GLU A 93 -1.94 18.04 2.23
C GLU A 93 -1.14 17.56 3.43
N LEU A 94 -0.53 16.35 3.34
CA LEU A 94 0.26 15.79 4.42
C LEU A 94 1.53 16.61 4.69
N SER A 95 2.29 16.96 3.67
CA SER A 95 3.53 17.75 3.85
C SER A 95 3.23 19.15 4.39
N THR A 96 2.09 19.75 4.00
CA THR A 96 1.63 21.03 4.50
C THR A 96 1.23 20.92 5.98
N PHE A 97 0.40 19.94 6.34
CA PHE A 97 0.01 19.65 7.71
C PHE A 97 1.22 19.43 8.63
N LEU A 98 2.20 18.64 8.19
CA LEU A 98 3.40 18.38 8.98
C LEU A 98 4.24 19.64 9.17
N ARG A 99 4.38 20.50 8.15
CA ARG A 99 5.09 21.77 8.26
C ARG A 99 4.44 22.73 9.26
N GLU A 100 3.11 22.78 9.32
CA GLU A 100 2.37 23.55 10.33
C GLU A 100 2.64 23.05 11.76
N LYS A 101 3.05 21.78 11.89
CA LYS A 101 3.49 21.18 13.17
C LYS A 101 5.00 21.25 13.40
N ASN A 102 5.73 22.07 12.59
CA ASN A 102 7.19 22.16 12.62
C ASN A 102 7.90 20.83 12.35
N ILE A 103 7.33 20.00 11.46
CA ILE A 103 7.89 18.74 11.03
C ILE A 103 8.09 18.79 9.50
N TRP A 104 9.31 18.48 9.02
CA TRP A 104 9.55 18.30 7.59
C TRP A 104 10.68 17.32 7.35
N PHE A 105 10.78 16.85 6.12
CA PHE A 105 11.72 15.82 5.71
C PHE A 105 12.59 16.29 4.56
N ASP A 106 13.88 16.06 4.69
CA ASP A 106 14.83 16.09 3.58
C ASP A 106 15.12 14.64 3.18
N ILE A 107 14.42 14.18 2.16
CA ILE A 107 14.47 12.80 1.72
C ILE A 107 15.84 12.40 1.16
N PRO A 108 16.51 13.22 0.34
CA PRO A 108 17.86 12.93 -0.14
C PRO A 108 18.89 12.72 0.98
N SER A 109 18.85 13.55 2.01
CA SER A 109 19.77 13.45 3.15
C SER A 109 19.31 12.49 4.24
N LYS A 110 18.13 11.85 4.08
CA LYS A 110 17.48 11.00 5.08
C LYS A 110 17.37 11.70 6.46
N THR A 111 16.98 12.96 6.44
CA THR A 111 16.89 13.78 7.65
C THR A 111 15.45 14.21 7.89
N MET A 112 14.98 14.01 9.11
CA MET A 112 13.75 14.61 9.63
C MET A 112 14.09 15.81 10.49
N TYR A 113 13.40 16.89 10.25
CA TYR A 113 13.43 18.05 11.14
C TYR A 113 12.17 18.08 11.99
N PHE A 114 12.35 18.14 13.30
CA PHE A 114 11.28 18.17 14.27
C PHE A 114 11.53 19.31 15.28
N ASN A 115 10.67 20.32 15.30
CA ASN A 115 10.82 21.53 16.12
C ASN A 115 12.23 22.17 15.96
N GLY A 116 12.70 22.26 14.74
CA GLY A 116 14.00 22.86 14.39
C GLY A 116 15.24 22.00 14.69
N LYS A 117 15.07 20.80 15.24
CA LYS A 117 16.16 19.84 15.46
C LYS A 117 16.21 18.82 14.33
N ALA A 118 17.41 18.51 13.88
CA ALA A 118 17.64 17.48 12.83
C ALA A 118 17.82 16.10 13.47
N PHE A 119 17.18 15.09 12.87
CA PHE A 119 17.27 13.70 13.26
C PHE A 119 17.57 12.85 12.03
N ASP A 120 18.56 12.00 12.14
CA ASP A 120 18.86 11.01 11.12
C ASP A 120 17.73 9.94 11.11
N ILE A 121 17.16 9.67 9.94
CA ILE A 121 16.12 8.66 9.73
C ILE A 121 16.58 7.58 8.74
N ASP A 122 17.89 7.39 8.59
CA ASP A 122 18.41 6.23 7.87
C ASP A 122 18.18 4.96 8.70
N TYR A 123 17.06 4.28 8.45
CA TYR A 123 16.64 3.10 9.20
C TYR A 123 17.71 2.00 9.27
N GLN A 124 18.63 1.93 8.30
CA GLN A 124 19.70 0.95 8.28
C GLN A 124 20.71 1.14 9.43
N LYS A 125 20.78 2.32 10.03
CA LYS A 125 21.62 2.61 11.18
C LYS A 125 21.04 2.14 12.51
N TYR A 126 19.76 1.72 12.52
CA TYR A 126 19.01 1.36 13.71
C TYR A 126 18.69 -0.13 13.82
N THR A 127 19.49 -1.02 13.24
CA THR A 127 19.19 -2.46 13.12
C THR A 127 19.34 -3.27 14.41
N ASN A 128 20.06 -2.76 15.43
CA ASN A 128 20.32 -3.44 16.70
C ASN A 128 19.81 -2.64 17.89
N LEU A 129 18.54 -2.26 17.84
CA LEU A 129 17.95 -1.40 18.87
C LEU A 129 17.57 -2.17 20.13
N ASP A 130 17.94 -1.62 21.28
CA ASP A 130 17.36 -2.02 22.56
C ASP A 130 15.86 -1.66 22.56
N ARG A 131 15.05 -2.58 23.09
CA ARG A 131 13.59 -2.36 23.27
C ARG A 131 13.28 -1.17 24.19
N ALA A 132 14.20 -0.78 25.06
CA ALA A 132 14.08 0.37 25.94
C ALA A 132 14.34 1.72 25.23
N ASP A 133 14.99 1.72 24.07
CA ASP A 133 15.31 2.96 23.34
C ASP A 133 14.16 3.34 22.38
N ARG A 134 13.08 3.84 22.98
CA ARG A 134 11.87 4.25 22.27
C ARG A 134 12.13 5.27 21.18
N LYS A 135 13.03 6.22 21.42
CA LYS A 135 13.36 7.27 20.47
C LYS A 135 13.96 6.69 19.19
N ASN A 136 14.99 5.86 19.31
CA ASN A 136 15.64 5.25 18.17
C ASN A 136 14.73 4.23 17.48
N GLN A 137 13.85 3.55 18.21
CA GLN A 137 12.80 2.71 17.62
C GLN A 137 11.82 3.53 16.77
N ALA A 138 11.40 4.71 17.23
CA ALA A 138 10.54 5.58 16.44
C ALA A 138 11.26 6.11 15.17
N LEU A 139 12.54 6.52 15.29
CA LEU A 139 13.35 6.94 14.13
C LEU A 139 13.51 5.80 13.11
N TYR A 140 13.75 4.58 13.59
CA TYR A 140 13.76 3.38 12.72
C TYR A 140 12.44 3.21 11.97
N LYS A 141 11.30 3.20 12.70
CA LYS A 141 9.98 3.03 12.09
C LYS A 141 9.67 4.11 11.06
N ILE A 142 9.96 5.38 11.38
CA ILE A 142 9.77 6.51 10.48
C ILE A 142 10.60 6.32 9.20
N GLY A 143 11.89 6.05 9.35
CA GLY A 143 12.78 5.85 8.23
C GLY A 143 12.42 4.61 7.40
N HIS A 144 12.10 3.51 8.05
CA HIS A 144 11.67 2.28 7.39
C HIS A 144 10.41 2.50 6.55
N ARG A 145 9.41 3.23 7.08
CA ARG A 145 8.18 3.54 6.37
C ARG A 145 8.42 4.43 5.14
N ILE A 146 9.38 5.34 5.21
CA ILE A 146 9.68 6.25 4.09
C ILE A 146 10.57 5.57 3.02
N PHE A 147 11.56 4.78 3.41
CA PHE A 147 12.61 4.31 2.49
C PHE A 147 12.51 2.85 2.09
N TYR A 148 11.77 2.04 2.83
CA TYR A 148 11.57 0.63 2.54
C TYR A 148 10.11 0.31 2.22
N ASP A 149 9.20 0.65 3.12
CA ASP A 149 7.77 0.34 2.99
C ASP A 149 6.95 1.57 2.57
N HIS A 150 7.40 2.25 1.51
CA HIS A 150 6.77 3.47 0.98
C HIS A 150 5.76 3.21 -0.14
N GLN A 151 5.64 1.97 -0.58
CA GLN A 151 4.80 1.59 -1.72
C GLN A 151 3.31 1.77 -1.42
N VAL A 152 2.56 2.02 -2.48
CA VAL A 152 1.09 1.99 -2.43
C VAL A 152 0.67 0.54 -2.63
N ASN A 153 0.22 -0.10 -1.56
CA ASN A 153 -0.27 -1.47 -1.59
C ASN A 153 -1.79 -1.47 -1.71
N GLY A 154 -2.33 -2.37 -2.51
CA GLY A 154 -3.76 -2.56 -2.68
C GLY A 154 -4.14 -4.03 -2.54
N PHE A 155 -5.43 -4.27 -2.29
CA PHE A 155 -5.99 -5.61 -2.26
C PHE A 155 -6.66 -5.90 -3.59
N LEU A 156 -6.26 -6.99 -4.23
CA LEU A 156 -6.94 -7.49 -5.42
C LEU A 156 -8.17 -8.33 -5.05
N PHE A 157 -8.19 -8.86 -3.82
CA PHE A 157 -9.29 -9.67 -3.31
C PHE A 157 -9.55 -9.31 -1.86
N SER A 158 -10.75 -8.87 -1.54
CA SER A 158 -11.22 -8.72 -0.16
C SER A 158 -12.72 -8.92 -0.11
N ARG A 159 -13.18 -9.81 0.76
CA ARG A 159 -14.62 -10.00 1.03
C ARG A 159 -15.19 -8.87 1.88
N ASP A 160 -14.36 -8.30 2.74
CA ASP A 160 -14.74 -7.20 3.60
C ASP A 160 -13.58 -6.20 3.71
N VAL A 161 -13.71 -5.11 2.99
CA VAL A 161 -12.71 -4.03 2.99
C VAL A 161 -12.73 -3.21 4.28
N TYR A 162 -13.79 -3.30 5.05
CA TYR A 162 -13.94 -2.57 6.31
C TYR A 162 -13.33 -3.32 7.50
N ASP A 163 -13.13 -4.62 7.38
CA ASP A 163 -12.51 -5.45 8.42
C ASP A 163 -10.98 -5.48 8.34
N TYR A 164 -10.42 -4.64 7.46
CA TYR A 164 -8.99 -4.56 7.28
C TYR A 164 -8.33 -3.65 8.31
N GLY A 165 -7.78 -4.31 9.33
CA GLY A 165 -6.79 -3.73 10.22
C GLY A 165 -7.28 -2.63 11.15
N THR A 166 -6.37 -2.21 11.99
CA THR A 166 -6.55 -1.23 13.06
C THR A 166 -6.37 0.22 12.60
N ILE A 167 -6.75 0.59 11.38
CA ILE A 167 -6.71 2.00 10.93
C ILE A 167 -7.95 2.71 11.50
N HIS A 168 -8.05 2.78 12.83
CA HIS A 168 -9.25 3.33 13.46
C HIS A 168 -9.12 4.82 13.78
N GLU A 169 -7.91 5.32 14.01
CA GLU A 169 -7.72 6.68 14.51
C GLU A 169 -6.83 7.54 13.61
N ALA A 170 -5.69 7.00 13.15
CA ALA A 170 -4.75 7.70 12.28
C ALA A 170 -3.82 6.72 11.57
N PRO A 171 -3.18 7.11 10.44
CA PRO A 171 -2.14 6.32 9.81
C PRO A 171 -1.01 6.02 10.78
N GLU A 172 -0.48 4.79 10.75
CA GLU A 172 0.65 4.36 11.59
C GLU A 172 1.84 5.33 11.55
N PHE A 173 2.13 5.90 10.39
CA PHE A 173 3.16 6.91 10.23
C PHE A 173 2.94 8.14 11.11
N LEU A 174 1.71 8.68 11.16
CA LEU A 174 1.38 9.83 12.01
C LEU A 174 1.37 9.47 13.50
N LEU A 175 0.93 8.26 13.84
CA LEU A 175 1.00 7.77 15.23
C LEU A 175 2.45 7.67 15.69
N THR A 176 3.34 7.12 14.88
CA THR A 176 4.78 7.02 15.19
C THR A 176 5.42 8.40 15.33
N LEU A 177 5.06 9.39 14.50
CA LEU A 177 5.52 10.77 14.65
C LEU A 177 5.03 11.40 15.95
N SER A 178 3.79 11.13 16.34
CA SER A 178 3.23 11.60 17.60
C SER A 178 3.93 10.99 18.81
N GLU A 179 4.21 9.68 18.79
CA GLU A 179 4.99 8.99 19.82
C GLU A 179 6.39 9.57 19.95
N PHE A 180 7.09 9.75 18.81
CA PHE A 180 8.40 10.39 18.77
C PHE A 180 8.38 11.79 19.40
N GLY A 181 7.35 12.57 19.10
CA GLY A 181 7.16 13.91 19.68
C GLY A 181 7.03 13.89 21.19
N ARG A 182 6.20 13.01 21.73
CA ARG A 182 6.02 12.83 23.18
C ARG A 182 7.32 12.44 23.88
N ASP A 183 8.04 11.46 23.32
CA ASP A 183 9.27 10.94 23.92
C ASP A 183 10.47 11.90 23.79
N THR A 184 10.44 12.82 22.81
CA THR A 184 11.57 13.72 22.52
C THR A 184 11.40 15.11 23.11
N VAL A 185 10.17 15.59 23.27
CA VAL A 185 9.88 16.98 23.66
C VAL A 185 9.18 17.05 25.02
N GLY A 186 8.71 15.92 25.56
CA GLY A 186 8.06 15.86 26.88
C GLY A 186 6.70 16.56 26.92
N ILE A 187 5.95 16.51 25.82
CA ILE A 187 4.59 17.08 25.71
C ILE A 187 3.55 15.99 26.01
#